data_cfdb4fea4a6404c68903e52fc54626f7
#
_entry.id   cfdb4fea4a6404c68903e52fc54626f7
#
_cell.length_a   1.000
_cell.length_b   1.000
_cell.length_c   1.000
_cell.angle_alpha   90.00
_cell.angle_beta   90.00
_cell.angle_gamma   90.00
#
_symmetry.space_group_name_H-M   'P 1'
#
loop_
_entity.id
_entity.type
_entity.pdbx_description
1 polymer ?
#
loop_
_entity_poly.entity_id
_entity_poly.type
_entity_poly.pdbx_seq_one_letter_code
_entity_poly.pdbx_strand_id
1 'polypeptide(L)'
;MKKISIIALLLSMTVLLNSCGVMFGGSKYQGTIIAKDHPNAEIYANGKKLGNGTATSLFPRDQALTVELREPGCETKTQTFAKAFRTGNFILSVLSWGLIGLAVDLGTGASYKPDHKSNPAVKKVNTKDFTFTVDGPVCK
;
A
#
# COMPACT_ATOMS: atom_id res chain seq x y z
N MET A 1 -20.41 -41.11 -11.57
CA MET A 1 -19.13 -41.04 -10.88
C MET A 1 -18.14 -40.08 -11.58
N LYS A 2 -17.87 -40.20 -12.89
CA LYS A 2 -16.91 -39.29 -13.59
C LYS A 2 -17.25 -37.78 -13.50
N LYS A 3 -18.54 -37.40 -13.56
CA LYS A 3 -18.98 -35.99 -13.46
C LYS A 3 -18.74 -35.36 -12.07
N ILE A 4 -18.91 -36.14 -11.00
CA ILE A 4 -18.68 -35.73 -9.62
C ILE A 4 -17.18 -35.51 -9.40
N SER A 5 -16.33 -36.35 -9.99
CA SER A 5 -14.88 -36.26 -9.91
C SER A 5 -14.34 -34.98 -10.60
N ILE A 6 -14.93 -34.60 -11.73
CA ILE A 6 -14.58 -33.39 -12.47
C ILE A 6 -14.98 -32.12 -11.68
N ILE A 7 -16.17 -32.12 -11.08
CA ILE A 7 -16.65 -31.00 -10.24
C ILE A 7 -15.78 -30.84 -8.98
N ALA A 8 -15.42 -31.96 -8.33
CA ALA A 8 -14.52 -31.94 -7.18
C ALA A 8 -13.12 -31.45 -7.56
N LEU A 9 -12.61 -31.81 -8.73
CA LEU A 9 -11.32 -31.33 -9.24
C LEU A 9 -11.37 -29.83 -9.55
N LEU A 10 -12.45 -29.34 -10.16
CA LEU A 10 -12.65 -27.91 -10.44
C LEU A 10 -12.80 -27.11 -9.15
N LEU A 11 -13.53 -27.60 -8.15
CA LEU A 11 -13.68 -26.97 -6.85
C LEU A 11 -12.35 -26.92 -6.07
N SER A 12 -11.57 -27.99 -6.12
CA SER A 12 -10.22 -28.05 -5.54
C SER A 12 -9.27 -27.04 -6.21
N MET A 13 -9.37 -26.88 -7.52
CA MET A 13 -8.54 -25.96 -8.28
C MET A 13 -8.88 -24.49 -7.97
N THR A 14 -10.12 -24.14 -7.67
CA THR A 14 -10.51 -22.77 -7.27
C THR A 14 -10.00 -22.38 -5.88
N VAL A 15 -9.87 -23.33 -4.96
CA VAL A 15 -9.30 -23.09 -3.62
C VAL A 15 -7.77 -22.88 -3.68
N LEU A 16 -7.09 -23.50 -4.64
CA LEU A 16 -5.64 -23.37 -4.84
C LEU A 16 -5.22 -22.09 -5.59
N LEU A 17 -6.18 -21.39 -6.22
CA LEU A 17 -5.92 -20.15 -6.98
C LEU A 17 -5.83 -18.89 -6.10
N ASN A 18 -5.92 -19.00 -4.77
CA ASN A 18 -5.61 -17.90 -3.88
C ASN A 18 -4.09 -17.69 -3.88
N SER A 19 -3.64 -16.73 -4.69
CA SER A 19 -2.20 -16.47 -4.88
C SER A 19 -1.51 -16.14 -3.55
N CYS A 20 -0.38 -16.77 -3.30
CA CYS A 20 0.42 -16.54 -2.10
C CYS A 20 0.79 -15.07 -1.90
N GLY A 21 0.90 -14.28 -2.95
CA GLY A 21 1.21 -12.85 -2.86
C GLY A 21 0.14 -12.04 -2.13
N VAL A 22 -1.12 -12.32 -2.40
CA VAL A 22 -2.26 -11.70 -1.70
C VAL A 22 -2.33 -12.18 -0.25
N MET A 23 -2.03 -13.45 0.02
CA MET A 23 -2.02 -14.00 1.39
C MET A 23 -0.88 -13.47 2.24
N PHE A 24 0.33 -13.30 1.69
CA PHE A 24 1.51 -12.87 2.45
C PHE A 24 1.77 -11.36 2.41
N GLY A 25 1.32 -10.64 1.40
CA GLY A 25 1.57 -9.21 1.23
C GLY A 25 0.34 -8.33 1.25
N GLY A 26 -0.79 -8.83 0.73
CA GLY A 26 -2.01 -8.07 0.48
C GLY A 26 -1.82 -6.96 -0.56
N SER A 27 -2.92 -6.52 -1.17
CA SER A 27 -2.95 -5.41 -2.14
C SER A 27 -2.91 -4.02 -1.48
N LYS A 28 -3.05 -3.97 -0.14
CA LYS A 28 -3.07 -2.73 0.64
C LYS A 28 -2.03 -2.77 1.76
N TYR A 29 -1.66 -1.59 2.24
CA TYR A 29 -0.85 -1.40 3.44
C TYR A 29 -1.50 -0.38 4.35
N GLN A 30 -1.22 -0.46 5.64
CA GLN A 30 -1.61 0.55 6.60
C GLN A 30 -0.58 1.66 6.61
N GLY A 31 -1.02 2.89 6.36
CA GLY A 31 -0.18 4.08 6.40
C GLY A 31 -0.62 5.00 7.52
N THR A 32 0.30 5.36 8.40
CA THR A 32 0.12 6.42 9.39
C THR A 32 0.82 7.67 8.89
N ILE A 33 0.06 8.74 8.69
CA ILE A 33 0.56 10.04 8.23
C ILE A 33 0.66 10.95 9.45
N ILE A 34 1.82 11.58 9.62
CA ILE A 34 2.09 12.51 10.72
C ILE A 34 2.43 13.87 10.12
N ALA A 35 1.64 14.89 10.44
CA ALA A 35 1.96 16.29 10.15
C ALA A 35 2.94 16.78 11.23
N LYS A 36 4.22 16.91 10.84
CA LYS A 36 5.28 17.32 11.76
C LYS A 36 5.05 18.77 12.21
N ASP A 37 5.10 18.98 13.52
CA ASP A 37 4.96 20.30 14.18
C ASP A 37 3.60 21.01 13.94
N HIS A 38 2.62 20.33 13.31
CA HIS A 38 1.30 20.86 12.96
C HIS A 38 0.16 19.91 13.40
N PRO A 39 -0.14 19.79 14.69
CA PRO A 39 -1.15 18.84 15.20
C PRO A 39 -2.57 19.18 14.76
N ASN A 40 -2.85 20.40 14.33
CA ASN A 40 -4.16 20.87 13.89
C ASN A 40 -4.32 20.82 12.35
N ALA A 41 -3.24 20.58 11.60
CA ALA A 41 -3.32 20.53 10.14
C ALA A 41 -4.24 19.39 9.69
N GLU A 42 -5.15 19.68 8.79
CA GLU A 42 -6.01 18.69 8.15
C GLU A 42 -5.19 17.85 7.18
N ILE A 43 -5.32 16.52 7.30
CA ILE A 43 -4.61 15.56 6.47
C ILE A 43 -5.56 15.02 5.40
N TYR A 44 -5.19 15.22 4.15
CA TYR A 44 -5.83 14.60 2.98
C TYR A 44 -4.87 13.60 2.36
N ALA A 45 -5.37 12.45 1.99
CA ALA A 45 -4.61 11.43 1.25
C ALA A 45 -5.37 11.05 -0.02
N ASN A 46 -4.72 11.18 -1.16
CA ASN A 46 -5.32 10.95 -2.49
C ASN A 46 -6.66 11.68 -2.66
N GLY A 47 -6.75 12.91 -2.18
CA GLY A 47 -7.95 13.76 -2.25
C GLY A 47 -9.02 13.49 -1.18
N LYS A 48 -8.84 12.49 -0.30
CA LYS A 48 -9.78 12.17 0.78
C LYS A 48 -9.27 12.69 2.12
N LYS A 49 -10.10 13.43 2.86
CA LYS A 49 -9.80 13.86 4.24
C LYS A 49 -9.77 12.64 5.17
N LEU A 50 -8.71 12.50 5.94
CA LEU A 50 -8.51 11.41 6.89
C LEU A 50 -8.64 11.86 8.37
N GLY A 51 -8.17 13.06 8.69
CA GLY A 51 -8.16 13.58 10.06
C GLY A 51 -7.24 14.77 10.20
N ASN A 52 -6.82 15.07 11.42
CA ASN A 52 -5.95 16.20 11.75
C ASN A 52 -4.70 15.72 12.49
N GLY A 53 -3.56 16.35 12.24
CA GLY A 53 -2.29 16.10 12.91
C GLY A 53 -1.69 14.72 12.64
N THR A 54 -2.43 13.67 12.96
CA THR A 54 -2.04 12.28 12.69
C THR A 54 -3.26 11.49 12.22
N ALA A 55 -3.11 10.76 11.13
CA ALA A 55 -4.17 9.93 10.59
C ALA A 55 -3.64 8.60 10.07
N THR A 56 -4.40 7.53 10.30
CA THR A 56 -4.06 6.17 9.83
C THR A 56 -5.15 5.66 8.90
N SER A 57 -4.76 5.10 7.77
CA SER A 57 -5.68 4.52 6.80
C SER A 57 -5.03 3.41 5.99
N LEU A 58 -5.86 2.66 5.24
CA LEU A 58 -5.40 1.62 4.31
C LEU A 58 -5.25 2.21 2.91
N PHE A 59 -4.06 2.05 2.34
CA PHE A 59 -3.72 2.54 1.01
C PHE A 59 -3.41 1.39 0.06
N PRO A 60 -3.81 1.49 -1.22
CA PRO A 60 -3.44 0.51 -2.24
C PRO A 60 -1.94 0.56 -2.52
N ARG A 61 -1.32 -0.60 -2.81
CA ARG A 61 0.11 -0.70 -3.07
C ARG A 61 0.50 -0.32 -4.49
N ASP A 62 -0.44 -0.41 -5.42
CA ASP A 62 -0.26 -0.11 -6.84
C ASP A 62 -0.22 1.38 -7.18
N GLN A 63 -0.54 2.25 -6.21
CA GLN A 63 -0.59 3.69 -6.39
C GLN A 63 0.45 4.42 -5.53
N ALA A 64 0.92 5.57 -6.01
CA ALA A 64 1.66 6.50 -5.19
C ALA A 64 0.70 7.15 -4.16
N LEU A 65 1.22 7.49 -2.99
CA LEU A 65 0.46 8.17 -1.95
C LEU A 65 0.73 9.67 -2.04
N THR A 66 -0.30 10.45 -2.39
CA THR A 66 -0.24 11.91 -2.34
C THR A 66 -0.92 12.40 -1.07
N VAL A 67 -0.14 13.09 -0.24
CA VAL A 67 -0.60 13.68 1.02
C VAL A 67 -0.65 15.20 0.87
N GLU A 68 -1.77 15.80 1.27
CA GLU A 68 -1.93 17.25 1.38
C GLU A 68 -2.20 17.61 2.83
N LEU A 69 -1.46 18.58 3.33
CA LEU A 69 -1.69 19.20 4.64
C LEU A 69 -2.31 20.59 4.43
N ARG A 70 -3.42 20.84 5.08
CA ARG A 70 -4.14 22.12 5.03
C ARG A 70 -4.34 22.64 6.44
N GLU A 71 -3.97 23.88 6.67
CA GLU A 71 -4.18 24.57 7.95
C GLU A 71 -4.63 26.01 7.67
N PRO A 72 -5.63 26.55 8.41
CA PRO A 72 -6.09 27.93 8.22
C PRO A 72 -4.93 28.92 8.39
N GLY A 73 -4.77 29.85 7.44
CA GLY A 73 -3.69 30.83 7.44
C GLY A 73 -2.35 30.34 6.92
N CYS A 74 -2.26 29.09 6.48
CA CYS A 74 -1.03 28.49 5.95
C CYS A 74 -1.19 28.09 4.48
N GLU A 75 -0.09 28.01 3.75
CA GLU A 75 -0.10 27.49 2.37
C GLU A 75 -0.27 25.96 2.38
N THR A 76 -1.13 25.42 1.52
CA THR A 76 -1.31 23.96 1.40
C THR A 76 0.02 23.27 1.03
N LYS A 77 0.44 22.32 1.85
CA LYS A 77 1.62 21.49 1.58
C LYS A 77 1.21 20.18 0.94
N THR A 78 1.73 19.91 -0.25
CA THR A 78 1.50 18.63 -0.94
C THR A 78 2.80 17.86 -1.05
N GLN A 79 2.78 16.59 -0.67
CA GLN A 79 3.93 15.67 -0.80
C GLN A 79 3.47 14.34 -1.36
N THR A 80 4.16 13.87 -2.41
CA THR A 80 3.89 12.56 -3.03
C THR A 80 4.98 11.56 -2.66
N PHE A 81 4.55 10.42 -2.17
CA PHE A 81 5.40 9.29 -1.82
C PHE A 81 5.32 8.22 -2.90
N ALA A 82 6.44 7.95 -3.55
CA ALA A 82 6.53 6.97 -4.61
C ALA A 82 6.39 5.53 -4.07
N LYS A 83 5.98 4.63 -4.95
CA LYS A 83 6.02 3.19 -4.71
C LYS A 83 7.33 2.59 -5.19
N ALA A 84 7.81 1.55 -4.51
CA ALA A 84 8.98 0.77 -4.91
C ALA A 84 8.59 -0.70 -5.13
N PHE A 85 9.35 -1.39 -5.94
CA PHE A 85 9.11 -2.79 -6.26
C PHE A 85 9.62 -3.72 -5.13
N ARG A 86 8.86 -4.79 -4.85
CA ARG A 86 9.19 -5.80 -3.82
C ARG A 86 9.87 -7.01 -4.46
N THR A 87 11.16 -6.94 -4.69
CA THR A 87 11.94 -7.99 -5.37
C THR A 87 11.78 -9.38 -4.72
N GLY A 88 11.75 -9.46 -3.40
CA GLY A 88 11.59 -10.73 -2.69
C GLY A 88 10.25 -11.43 -2.96
N ASN A 89 9.14 -10.69 -2.93
CA ASN A 89 7.82 -11.25 -3.24
C ASN A 89 7.73 -11.65 -4.73
N PHE A 90 8.32 -10.85 -5.60
CA PHE A 90 8.37 -11.15 -7.03
C PHE A 90 9.07 -12.49 -7.32
N ILE A 91 10.24 -12.73 -6.73
CA ILE A 91 10.98 -13.99 -6.88
C ILE A 91 10.16 -15.17 -6.37
N LEU A 92 9.51 -15.03 -5.20
CA LEU A 92 8.66 -16.08 -4.64
C LEU A 92 7.45 -16.38 -5.53
N SER A 93 6.79 -15.37 -6.08
CA SER A 93 5.65 -15.54 -6.98
C SER A 93 6.05 -16.26 -8.27
N VAL A 94 7.20 -15.90 -8.87
CA VAL A 94 7.72 -16.56 -10.07
C VAL A 94 8.07 -18.02 -9.79
N LEU A 95 8.70 -18.32 -8.66
CA LEU A 95 9.10 -19.69 -8.30
C LEU A 95 7.90 -20.58 -7.93
N SER A 96 6.86 -20.01 -7.30
CA SER A 96 5.72 -20.78 -6.80
C SER A 96 4.63 -21.00 -7.84
N TRP A 97 4.34 -20.00 -8.67
CA TRP A 97 3.17 -19.98 -9.57
C TRP A 97 3.50 -19.56 -11.01
N GLY A 98 4.77 -19.32 -11.32
CA GLY A 98 5.22 -18.93 -12.65
C GLY A 98 4.58 -17.63 -13.14
N LEU A 99 4.29 -17.55 -14.45
CA LEU A 99 3.76 -16.35 -15.11
C LEU A 99 2.35 -15.96 -14.62
N ILE A 100 1.54 -16.90 -14.18
CA ILE A 100 0.16 -16.65 -13.73
C ILE A 100 0.20 -15.93 -12.37
N GLY A 101 1.01 -16.38 -11.43
CA GLY A 101 1.19 -15.73 -10.14
C GLY A 101 1.74 -14.30 -10.29
N LEU A 102 2.66 -14.12 -11.21
CA LEU A 102 3.21 -12.82 -11.55
C LEU A 102 2.15 -11.85 -12.07
N ALA A 103 1.30 -12.28 -12.99
CA ALA A 103 0.22 -11.45 -13.55
C ALA A 103 -0.78 -11.01 -12.46
N VAL A 104 -1.13 -11.89 -11.53
CA VAL A 104 -2.02 -11.58 -10.40
C VAL A 104 -1.35 -10.60 -9.44
N ASP A 105 -0.09 -10.80 -9.06
CA ASP A 105 0.62 -9.95 -8.11
C ASP A 105 0.88 -8.54 -8.67
N LEU A 106 1.16 -8.41 -9.95
CA LEU A 106 1.28 -7.11 -10.61
C LEU A 106 -0.08 -6.41 -10.72
N GLY A 107 -1.13 -7.15 -11.10
CA GLY A 107 -2.49 -6.61 -11.24
C GLY A 107 -3.12 -6.20 -9.92
N THR A 108 -2.83 -6.90 -8.83
CA THR A 108 -3.33 -6.57 -7.47
C THR A 108 -2.45 -5.58 -6.71
N GLY A 109 -1.29 -5.21 -7.24
CA GLY A 109 -0.34 -4.34 -6.57
C GLY A 109 0.47 -4.99 -5.44
N ALA A 110 0.33 -6.31 -5.22
CA ALA A 110 1.05 -7.02 -4.16
C ALA A 110 2.58 -6.97 -4.32
N SER A 111 3.07 -6.77 -5.55
CA SER A 111 4.48 -6.60 -5.87
C SER A 111 5.06 -5.22 -5.50
N TYR A 112 4.26 -4.29 -4.99
CA TYR A 112 4.69 -2.94 -4.65
C TYR A 112 4.64 -2.66 -3.14
N LYS A 113 5.40 -1.66 -2.73
CA LYS A 113 5.43 -1.12 -1.36
C LYS A 113 5.80 0.37 -1.40
N PRO A 114 5.51 1.16 -0.34
CA PRO A 114 6.08 2.50 -0.21
C PRO A 114 7.61 2.48 -0.26
N ASP A 115 8.20 3.45 -0.94
CA ASP A 115 9.66 3.58 -1.02
C ASP A 115 10.23 4.15 0.27
N HIS A 116 10.57 3.25 1.18
CA HIS A 116 11.17 3.58 2.48
C HIS A 116 12.71 3.53 2.46
N LYS A 117 13.31 3.11 1.33
CA LYS A 117 14.78 3.05 1.23
C LYS A 117 15.37 4.36 0.69
N SER A 118 14.70 4.95 -0.30
CA SER A 118 15.17 6.18 -0.94
C SER A 118 14.56 7.43 -0.28
N ASN A 119 13.50 7.31 0.50
CA ASN A 119 12.83 8.42 1.15
C ASN A 119 12.86 8.31 2.68
N PRO A 120 13.66 9.14 3.37
CA PRO A 120 13.78 9.11 4.83
C PRO A 120 12.49 9.51 5.57
N ALA A 121 11.56 10.20 4.91
CA ALA A 121 10.25 10.56 5.46
C ALA A 121 9.30 9.35 5.54
N VAL A 122 9.67 8.19 4.94
CA VAL A 122 8.90 6.96 5.00
C VAL A 122 9.60 5.95 5.90
N LYS A 123 9.05 5.69 7.07
CA LYS A 123 9.56 4.70 8.00
C LYS A 123 8.76 3.40 7.88
N LYS A 124 9.44 2.29 7.62
CA LYS A 124 8.83 0.97 7.67
C LYS A 124 8.74 0.50 9.13
N VAL A 125 7.53 0.25 9.62
CA VAL A 125 7.30 -0.33 10.95
C VAL A 125 7.33 -1.85 10.84
N ASN A 126 6.55 -2.41 9.91
CA ASN A 126 6.59 -3.85 9.59
C ASN A 126 6.30 -4.07 8.09
N THR A 127 6.01 -5.30 7.66
CA THR A 127 5.76 -5.63 6.25
C THR A 127 4.47 -5.02 5.69
N LYS A 128 3.55 -4.62 6.56
CA LYS A 128 2.23 -4.08 6.19
C LYS A 128 2.02 -2.64 6.68
N ASP A 129 2.84 -2.15 7.63
CA ASP A 129 2.65 -0.85 8.27
C ASP A 129 3.83 0.08 7.97
N PHE A 130 3.49 1.30 7.56
CA PHE A 130 4.43 2.37 7.21
C PHE A 130 4.00 3.67 7.88
N THR A 131 4.98 4.47 8.30
CA THR A 131 4.76 5.82 8.81
C THR A 131 5.32 6.82 7.81
N PHE A 132 4.54 7.82 7.49
CA PHE A 132 4.87 8.93 6.59
C PHE A 132 4.92 10.23 7.39
N THR A 133 6.08 10.83 7.47
CA THR A 133 6.25 12.13 8.11
C THR A 133 6.23 13.20 7.03
N VAL A 134 5.31 14.13 7.14
CA VAL A 134 5.16 15.25 6.21
C VAL A 134 5.51 16.53 6.99
N ASP A 135 6.44 17.30 6.46
CA ASP A 135 6.74 18.63 7.01
C ASP A 135 5.51 19.51 6.89
N GLY A 136 5.20 20.26 7.94
CA GLY A 136 4.03 21.09 8.01
C GLY A 136 3.93 22.14 6.91
N PRO A 137 2.74 22.72 6.71
CA PRO A 137 2.54 23.84 5.80
C PRO A 137 3.27 25.08 6.30
N VAL A 138 3.67 25.95 5.38
CA VAL A 138 4.29 27.24 5.73
C VAL A 138 3.20 28.23 6.09
N CYS A 139 3.22 28.72 7.32
CA CYS A 139 2.29 29.73 7.81
C CYS A 139 2.93 31.12 7.72
N LYS A 140 2.17 32.11 7.25
CA LYS A 140 2.58 33.54 7.17
C LYS A 140 2.12 34.27 8.41
#